data_280ecb26069058f58c1a20c7c9be3516
#
_entry.id   280ecb26069058f58c1a20c7c9be3516
#
_cell.length_a   1.000
_cell.length_b   1.000
_cell.length_c   1.000
_cell.angle_alpha   90.00
_cell.angle_beta   90.00
_cell.angle_gamma   90.00
#
_symmetry.space_group_name_H-M   'P 1'
#
loop_
_entity.id
_entity.type
_entity.pdbx_description
1 polymer ?
#
loop_
_entity_poly.entity_id
_entity_poly.type
_entity_poly.pdbx_seq_one_letter_code
_entity_poly.pdbx_strand_id
1 'polypeptide(L)'
;MLSSEPGGGYEATRISRPCRWRAAAYPLAARAQQPKRPVVAVLSPVSAIAFARNLNALRAGFRDLDYTEGRNLSIEIRYAGGAVAQLPSLAAELVGLKPDAIVAGSVPAITATHSLTRTIPVVMAATTIDPTSMGLAASLAKPGGNVTGFWTESEDALIAKRLELLKDIVPGIARVGLVINPTDPTDKVAIEQLPRITRTLNLDVRVVEIDSPSQFESVLTNAARDGLNALCISHAPLFFEKREQITALVTRLRLPAVYGFREFATAGGLLSYASNLADIWRRSAGVVAKILRGAKPGDLPNRKAGPVRVASQFEDCEKPRPRGP
;
A
#
# COMPACT_ATOMS: atom_id res chain seq x y z
N MET A 1 -93.82 10.55 -72.68
CA MET A 1 -94.65 11.73 -72.32
C MET A 1 -93.96 12.40 -71.13
N LEU A 2 -93.47 13.60 -71.38
CA LEU A 2 -93.47 14.74 -70.52
C LEU A 2 -92.68 14.61 -69.16
N SER A 3 -91.59 15.27 -69.08
CA SER A 3 -91.33 16.65 -68.66
C SER A 3 -91.13 16.69 -67.15
N SER A 4 -90.21 17.34 -66.53
CA SER A 4 -89.58 18.64 -66.68
C SER A 4 -88.58 18.75 -65.50
N GLU A 5 -87.55 19.47 -65.77
CA GLU A 5 -86.67 20.16 -64.76
C GLU A 5 -87.43 21.16 -63.88
N PRO A 6 -86.84 21.93 -63.03
CA PRO A 6 -85.45 22.11 -62.61
C PRO A 6 -85.25 22.44 -61.05
N GLY A 7 -84.01 22.69 -60.71
CA GLY A 7 -83.74 23.80 -59.77
C GLY A 7 -82.96 23.55 -58.51
N GLY A 8 -81.93 24.29 -58.43
CA GLY A 8 -81.55 24.87 -57.10
C GLY A 8 -80.21 24.36 -56.54
N GLY A 9 -79.15 25.08 -56.82
CA GLY A 9 -77.87 24.92 -56.18
C GLY A 9 -77.87 25.45 -54.78
N TYR A 10 -76.97 24.94 -53.96
CA TYR A 10 -76.28 25.68 -52.85
C TYR A 10 -74.90 25.17 -52.67
N GLU A 11 -73.93 26.02 -52.95
CA GLU A 11 -72.57 25.90 -52.50
C GLU A 11 -72.51 25.81 -50.96
N ALA A 12 -71.79 24.86 -50.43
CA ALA A 12 -71.32 24.89 -49.07
C ALA A 12 -69.85 24.47 -49.05
N THR A 13 -69.03 25.50 -49.22
CA THR A 13 -67.56 25.45 -48.93
C THR A 13 -67.34 25.11 -47.48
N ARG A 14 -66.98 23.87 -47.17
CA ARG A 14 -66.42 23.53 -45.84
C ARG A 14 -64.93 23.39 -45.95
N ILE A 15 -64.29 24.45 -45.47
CA ILE A 15 -62.85 24.48 -45.19
C ILE A 15 -62.60 23.59 -43.96
N SER A 16 -62.16 22.37 -44.15
CA SER A 16 -61.63 21.54 -43.11
C SER A 16 -60.17 21.97 -42.80
N ARG A 17 -59.97 22.73 -41.73
CA ARG A 17 -58.64 23.00 -41.19
C ARG A 17 -58.06 21.69 -40.62
N PRO A 18 -56.84 21.26 -41.05
CA PRO A 18 -56.18 20.16 -40.40
C PRO A 18 -55.68 20.64 -39.04
N CYS A 19 -56.16 20.04 -37.93
CA CYS A 19 -55.60 20.15 -36.62
C CYS A 19 -54.15 19.62 -36.65
N ARG A 20 -53.20 20.54 -36.73
CA ARG A 20 -51.79 20.26 -36.49
C ARG A 20 -51.61 20.01 -34.96
N TRP A 21 -51.64 18.73 -34.58
CA TRP A 21 -51.12 18.30 -33.30
C TRP A 21 -49.61 18.54 -33.34
N ARG A 22 -49.16 19.67 -32.77
CA ARG A 22 -47.76 19.81 -32.39
C ARG A 22 -47.53 18.84 -31.23
N ALA A 23 -47.02 17.65 -31.56
CA ALA A 23 -46.41 16.80 -30.59
C ALA A 23 -45.24 17.61 -30.00
N ALA A 24 -45.43 18.15 -28.83
CA ALA A 24 -44.35 18.68 -28.04
C ALA A 24 -43.44 17.50 -27.66
N ALA A 25 -42.41 17.28 -28.48
CA ALA A 25 -41.29 16.41 -28.12
C ALA A 25 -40.63 17.08 -26.91
N TYR A 26 -41.05 16.70 -25.71
CA TYR A 26 -40.23 16.94 -24.55
C TYR A 26 -38.88 16.27 -24.78
N PRO A 27 -37.76 17.02 -24.79
CA PRO A 27 -36.47 16.39 -24.75
C PRO A 27 -36.44 15.61 -23.43
N LEU A 28 -36.58 14.32 -23.50
CA LEU A 28 -36.12 13.44 -22.43
C LEU A 28 -34.63 13.77 -22.30
N ALA A 29 -34.34 14.71 -21.42
CA ALA A 29 -32.98 14.96 -20.97
C ALA A 29 -32.51 13.61 -20.42
N ALA A 30 -31.84 12.85 -21.27
CA ALA A 30 -31.08 11.71 -20.84
C ALA A 30 -30.14 12.29 -19.76
N ARG A 31 -30.54 12.14 -18.49
CA ARG A 31 -29.63 12.28 -17.37
C ARG A 31 -28.50 11.32 -17.69
N ALA A 32 -27.48 11.83 -18.33
CA ALA A 32 -26.22 11.14 -18.46
C ALA A 32 -25.85 10.77 -17.01
N GLN A 33 -26.07 9.51 -16.63
CA GLN A 33 -25.57 9.00 -15.38
C GLN A 33 -24.09 9.31 -15.42
N GLN A 34 -23.66 10.25 -14.61
CA GLN A 34 -22.23 10.51 -14.46
C GLN A 34 -21.60 9.15 -14.20
N PRO A 35 -20.64 8.72 -15.03
CA PRO A 35 -20.03 7.42 -14.86
C PRO A 35 -19.59 7.30 -13.41
N LYS A 36 -20.08 6.26 -12.73
CA LYS A 36 -19.78 5.99 -11.32
C LYS A 36 -18.27 6.03 -11.18
N ARG A 37 -17.78 6.98 -10.37
CA ARG A 37 -16.34 7.10 -10.15
C ARG A 37 -15.86 5.82 -9.49
N PRO A 38 -14.82 5.15 -10.01
CA PRO A 38 -14.26 4.00 -9.34
C PRO A 38 -13.74 4.39 -7.94
N VAL A 39 -13.97 3.48 -7.00
CA VAL A 39 -13.55 3.62 -5.60
C VAL A 39 -12.37 2.70 -5.34
N VAL A 40 -11.24 3.26 -4.96
CA VAL A 40 -10.06 2.51 -4.52
C VAL A 40 -9.92 2.66 -3.03
N ALA A 41 -9.96 1.55 -2.30
CA ALA A 41 -9.72 1.53 -0.87
C ALA A 41 -8.22 1.34 -0.59
N VAL A 42 -7.72 1.93 0.50
CA VAL A 42 -6.34 1.80 0.95
C VAL A 42 -6.34 1.44 2.44
N LEU A 43 -5.72 0.31 2.77
CA LEU A 43 -5.48 -0.08 4.15
C LEU A 43 -4.02 0.15 4.52
N SER A 44 -3.79 1.19 5.34
CA SER A 44 -2.46 1.53 5.84
C SER A 44 -2.24 0.95 7.24
N PRO A 45 -1.12 0.23 7.46
CA PRO A 45 -0.79 -0.26 8.82
C PRO A 45 -0.32 0.85 9.76
N VAL A 46 -0.01 2.04 9.24
CA VAL A 46 0.52 3.17 10.00
C VAL A 46 -0.42 4.39 9.94
N SER A 47 -0.11 5.47 10.66
CA SER A 47 -0.91 6.69 10.69
C SER A 47 -0.87 7.46 9.37
N ALA A 48 -1.77 8.43 9.21
CA ALA A 48 -1.81 9.32 8.05
C ALA A 48 -0.49 10.10 7.87
N ILE A 49 0.12 10.53 8.96
CA ILE A 49 1.39 11.28 8.94
C ILE A 49 2.52 10.37 8.44
N ALA A 50 2.67 9.20 9.03
CA ALA A 50 3.71 8.25 8.64
C ALA A 50 3.52 7.75 7.19
N PHE A 51 2.27 7.60 6.75
CA PHE A 51 1.94 7.12 5.42
C PHE A 51 1.99 8.19 4.32
N ALA A 52 2.04 9.47 4.65
CA ALA A 52 1.86 10.58 3.70
C ALA A 52 2.73 10.49 2.44
N ARG A 53 4.02 10.11 2.57
CA ARG A 53 4.94 9.93 1.44
C ARG A 53 4.46 8.83 0.48
N ASN A 54 4.04 7.70 1.01
CA ASN A 54 3.58 6.56 0.23
C ASN A 54 2.24 6.86 -0.46
N LEU A 55 1.33 7.54 0.23
CA LEU A 55 0.06 7.98 -0.33
C LEU A 55 0.27 8.98 -1.48
N ASN A 56 1.17 9.95 -1.31
CA ASN A 56 1.50 10.90 -2.36
C ASN A 56 2.12 10.22 -3.58
N ALA A 57 2.93 9.17 -3.37
CA ALA A 57 3.48 8.35 -4.45
C ALA A 57 2.39 7.55 -5.18
N LEU A 58 1.44 6.95 -4.46
CA LEU A 58 0.27 6.27 -5.03
C LEU A 58 -0.57 7.25 -5.88
N ARG A 59 -0.89 8.43 -5.32
CA ARG A 59 -1.61 9.50 -6.03
C ARG A 59 -0.87 9.97 -7.28
N ALA A 60 0.46 10.09 -7.21
CA ALA A 60 1.28 10.42 -8.37
C ALA A 60 1.17 9.34 -9.46
N GLY A 61 1.28 8.05 -9.06
CA GLY A 61 1.10 6.93 -9.99
C GLY A 61 -0.28 6.90 -10.64
N PHE A 62 -1.33 7.29 -9.94
CA PHE A 62 -2.66 7.45 -10.53
C PHE A 62 -2.73 8.61 -11.52
N ARG A 63 -2.14 9.77 -11.18
CA ARG A 63 -2.09 10.93 -12.10
C ARG A 63 -1.37 10.62 -13.40
N ASP A 64 -0.27 9.86 -13.35
CA ASP A 64 0.48 9.42 -14.54
C ASP A 64 -0.37 8.55 -15.49
N LEU A 65 -1.54 8.06 -15.02
CA LEU A 65 -2.45 7.17 -15.74
C LEU A 65 -3.83 7.81 -15.99
N ASP A 66 -3.89 9.16 -15.87
CA ASP A 66 -5.09 10.00 -16.06
C ASP A 66 -6.19 9.80 -15.00
N TYR A 67 -5.87 9.19 -13.85
CA TYR A 67 -6.76 9.13 -12.70
C TYR A 67 -6.43 10.23 -11.70
N THR A 68 -7.44 11.04 -11.35
CA THR A 68 -7.31 12.15 -10.37
C THR A 68 -8.36 11.99 -9.29
N GLU A 69 -7.91 11.90 -8.04
CA GLU A 69 -8.80 11.85 -6.86
C GLU A 69 -9.72 13.07 -6.83
N GLY A 70 -11.01 12.86 -6.54
CA GLY A 70 -12.05 13.89 -6.56
C GLY A 70 -12.64 14.19 -7.96
N ARG A 71 -11.92 13.90 -9.05
CA ARG A 71 -12.40 14.11 -10.41
C ARG A 71 -12.99 12.84 -11.03
N ASN A 72 -12.19 11.78 -11.20
CA ASN A 72 -12.58 10.52 -11.83
C ASN A 72 -12.12 9.29 -11.04
N LEU A 73 -11.71 9.46 -9.80
CA LEU A 73 -11.31 8.44 -8.84
C LEU A 73 -11.72 8.89 -7.44
N SER A 74 -12.18 7.96 -6.60
CA SER A 74 -12.31 8.14 -5.15
C SER A 74 -11.30 7.25 -4.44
N ILE A 75 -10.64 7.78 -3.41
CA ILE A 75 -9.72 7.01 -2.57
C ILE A 75 -10.25 7.03 -1.13
N GLU A 76 -10.58 5.85 -0.60
CA GLU A 76 -11.05 5.66 0.77
C GLU A 76 -9.93 5.02 1.59
N ILE A 77 -9.52 5.66 2.68
CA ILE A 77 -8.35 5.22 3.43
C ILE A 77 -8.70 4.90 4.88
N ARG A 78 -8.08 3.82 5.42
CA ARG A 78 -8.08 3.53 6.85
C ARG A 78 -6.66 3.36 7.32
N TYR A 79 -6.40 3.87 8.51
CA TYR A 79 -5.06 3.94 9.13
C TYR A 79 -5.08 3.22 10.48
N ALA A 80 -4.18 2.26 10.67
CA ALA A 80 -4.06 1.49 11.91
C ALA A 80 -3.08 2.12 12.94
N GLY A 81 -2.30 3.16 12.56
CA GLY A 81 -1.40 3.85 13.49
C GLY A 81 -0.33 2.96 14.13
N GLY A 82 0.09 1.89 13.46
CA GLY A 82 1.03 0.89 14.00
C GLY A 82 0.36 -0.24 14.80
N ALA A 83 -0.94 -0.12 15.10
CA ALA A 83 -1.67 -1.12 15.88
C ALA A 83 -2.24 -2.22 14.97
N VAL A 84 -1.45 -3.28 14.76
CA VAL A 84 -1.80 -4.42 13.88
C VAL A 84 -3.16 -5.04 14.25
N ALA A 85 -3.51 -5.07 15.53
CA ALA A 85 -4.79 -5.61 16.03
C ALA A 85 -6.04 -4.89 15.47
N GLN A 86 -5.91 -3.65 14.99
CA GLN A 86 -7.03 -2.90 14.39
C GLN A 86 -7.27 -3.24 12.91
N LEU A 87 -6.32 -3.87 12.24
CA LEU A 87 -6.41 -4.13 10.80
C LEU A 87 -7.64 -4.95 10.38
N PRO A 88 -8.09 -5.99 11.13
CA PRO A 88 -9.28 -6.73 10.74
C PRO A 88 -10.56 -5.88 10.73
N SER A 89 -10.79 -5.01 11.72
CA SER A 89 -11.96 -4.13 11.77
C SER A 89 -11.91 -3.08 10.67
N LEU A 90 -10.75 -2.46 10.44
CA LEU A 90 -10.55 -1.47 9.38
C LEU A 90 -10.68 -2.08 7.98
N ALA A 91 -10.23 -3.32 7.80
CA ALA A 91 -10.43 -4.06 6.56
C ALA A 91 -11.93 -4.34 6.32
N ALA A 92 -12.69 -4.71 7.37
CA ALA A 92 -14.12 -4.94 7.27
C ALA A 92 -14.89 -3.67 6.85
N GLU A 93 -14.53 -2.51 7.41
CA GLU A 93 -15.09 -1.23 6.97
C GLU A 93 -14.86 -0.98 5.48
N LEU A 94 -13.59 -1.17 5.00
CA LEU A 94 -13.25 -0.96 3.60
C LEU A 94 -13.96 -1.94 2.67
N VAL A 95 -14.04 -3.22 3.03
CA VAL A 95 -14.78 -4.25 2.27
C VAL A 95 -16.27 -3.91 2.21
N GLY A 96 -16.84 -3.38 3.29
CA GLY A 96 -18.24 -2.93 3.37
C GLY A 96 -18.58 -1.80 2.38
N LEU A 97 -17.61 -0.98 1.99
CA LEU A 97 -17.78 0.06 0.96
C LEU A 97 -17.91 -0.52 -0.46
N LYS A 98 -17.61 -1.81 -0.64
CA LYS A 98 -17.59 -2.51 -1.94
C LYS A 98 -16.75 -1.75 -3.00
N PRO A 99 -15.48 -1.47 -2.71
CA PRO A 99 -14.61 -0.75 -3.63
C PRO A 99 -14.28 -1.60 -4.86
N ASP A 100 -13.85 -0.95 -5.94
CA ASP A 100 -13.43 -1.61 -7.16
C ASP A 100 -12.04 -2.29 -7.02
N ALA A 101 -11.23 -1.83 -6.06
CA ALA A 101 -9.99 -2.48 -5.65
C ALA A 101 -9.57 -2.03 -4.25
N ILE A 102 -8.81 -2.86 -3.53
CA ILE A 102 -8.20 -2.52 -2.25
C ILE A 102 -6.68 -2.61 -2.40
N VAL A 103 -5.95 -1.56 -2.00
CA VAL A 103 -4.49 -1.58 -1.90
C VAL A 103 -4.10 -1.76 -0.44
N ALA A 104 -3.37 -2.81 -0.12
CA ALA A 104 -2.94 -3.12 1.24
C ALA A 104 -1.43 -3.17 1.34
N GLY A 105 -0.87 -2.47 2.33
CA GLY A 105 0.57 -2.40 2.58
C GLY A 105 0.94 -3.09 3.89
N SER A 106 1.65 -4.16 3.86
CA SER A 106 2.13 -5.06 4.90
C SER A 106 1.42 -6.41 4.91
N VAL A 107 2.12 -7.43 5.39
CA VAL A 107 1.56 -8.79 5.52
C VAL A 107 0.28 -8.80 6.36
N PRO A 108 0.22 -8.18 7.55
CA PRO A 108 -1.00 -8.17 8.36
C PRO A 108 -2.20 -7.51 7.65
N ALA A 109 -1.98 -6.39 6.94
CA ALA A 109 -3.07 -5.69 6.23
C ALA A 109 -3.60 -6.52 5.05
N ILE A 110 -2.70 -7.16 4.30
CA ILE A 110 -3.05 -8.03 3.17
C ILE A 110 -3.85 -9.23 3.68
N THR A 111 -3.39 -9.90 4.73
CA THR A 111 -4.06 -11.06 5.33
C THR A 111 -5.44 -10.69 5.87
N ALA A 112 -5.55 -9.58 6.61
CA ALA A 112 -6.83 -9.08 7.13
C ALA A 112 -7.83 -8.80 5.99
N THR A 113 -7.39 -8.17 4.92
CA THR A 113 -8.26 -7.88 3.76
C THR A 113 -8.67 -9.16 3.03
N HIS A 114 -7.70 -10.05 2.75
CA HIS A 114 -7.96 -11.28 2.02
C HIS A 114 -8.87 -12.25 2.79
N SER A 115 -8.83 -12.26 4.13
CA SER A 115 -9.73 -13.09 4.94
C SER A 115 -11.21 -12.72 4.79
N LEU A 116 -11.51 -11.47 4.43
CA LEU A 116 -12.85 -10.89 4.35
C LEU A 116 -13.45 -10.88 2.93
N THR A 117 -12.62 -11.02 1.89
CA THR A 117 -13.11 -11.01 0.50
C THR A 117 -12.32 -11.93 -0.41
N ARG A 118 -13.04 -12.62 -1.31
CA ARG A 118 -12.48 -13.41 -2.41
C ARG A 118 -12.83 -12.83 -3.79
N THR A 119 -13.60 -11.76 -3.81
CA THR A 119 -14.13 -11.17 -5.06
C THR A 119 -13.60 -9.77 -5.32
N ILE A 120 -13.43 -8.94 -4.28
CA ILE A 120 -12.82 -7.61 -4.44
C ILE A 120 -11.33 -7.79 -4.71
N PRO A 121 -10.78 -7.19 -5.80
CA PRO A 121 -9.36 -7.22 -6.09
C PRO A 121 -8.53 -6.64 -4.95
N VAL A 122 -7.49 -7.35 -4.52
CA VAL A 122 -6.53 -6.89 -3.51
C VAL A 122 -5.17 -6.72 -4.17
N VAL A 123 -4.64 -5.50 -4.14
CA VAL A 123 -3.31 -5.18 -4.65
C VAL A 123 -2.35 -5.03 -3.48
N MET A 124 -1.39 -5.93 -3.40
CA MET A 124 -0.30 -5.88 -2.42
C MET A 124 0.66 -4.75 -2.79
N ALA A 125 0.85 -3.80 -1.89
CA ALA A 125 1.80 -2.70 -2.08
C ALA A 125 3.16 -2.93 -1.42
N ALA A 126 3.40 -4.02 -0.79
CA ALA A 126 4.66 -4.63 -0.37
C ALA A 126 4.36 -5.78 0.61
N THR A 127 4.97 -6.91 0.42
CA THR A 127 5.00 -8.01 1.38
C THR A 127 6.40 -8.63 1.38
N THR A 128 6.89 -8.99 2.53
CA THR A 128 8.18 -9.67 2.71
C THR A 128 8.02 -11.19 2.73
N ILE A 129 6.81 -11.70 2.54
CA ILE A 129 6.52 -13.12 2.43
C ILE A 129 6.05 -13.41 1.00
N ASP A 130 6.54 -14.49 0.41
CA ASP A 130 6.10 -14.95 -0.90
C ASP A 130 4.57 -15.19 -0.91
N PRO A 131 3.82 -14.56 -1.82
CA PRO A 131 2.36 -14.73 -1.88
C PRO A 131 1.91 -16.17 -2.10
N THR A 132 2.73 -17.02 -2.71
CA THR A 132 2.41 -18.44 -2.92
C THR A 132 2.48 -19.21 -1.62
N SER A 133 3.48 -18.95 -0.77
CA SER A 133 3.61 -19.56 0.55
C SER A 133 2.52 -19.11 1.52
N MET A 134 1.94 -17.93 1.30
CA MET A 134 0.79 -17.43 2.06
C MET A 134 -0.56 -18.01 1.58
N GLY A 135 -0.59 -18.80 0.52
CA GLY A 135 -1.83 -19.27 -0.09
C GLY A 135 -2.65 -18.16 -0.79
N LEU A 136 -2.03 -17.02 -1.08
CA LEU A 136 -2.67 -15.88 -1.74
C LEU A 136 -2.63 -16.00 -3.27
N ALA A 137 -1.75 -16.81 -3.81
CA ALA A 137 -1.56 -17.01 -5.23
C ALA A 137 -1.18 -18.46 -5.55
N ALA A 138 -1.71 -18.99 -6.64
CA ALA A 138 -1.32 -20.32 -7.14
C ALA A 138 0.11 -20.33 -7.68
N SER A 139 0.52 -19.23 -8.32
CA SER A 139 1.91 -18.97 -8.74
C SER A 139 2.15 -17.47 -8.85
N LEU A 140 3.42 -17.06 -8.90
CA LEU A 140 3.78 -15.65 -9.10
C LEU A 140 3.37 -15.12 -10.48
N ALA A 141 3.46 -15.96 -11.52
CA ALA A 141 3.13 -15.56 -12.89
C ALA A 141 1.61 -15.50 -13.14
N LYS A 142 0.85 -16.40 -12.52
CA LYS A 142 -0.62 -16.45 -12.61
C LYS A 142 -1.19 -16.68 -11.21
N PRO A 143 -1.54 -15.62 -10.49
CA PRO A 143 -2.07 -15.73 -9.13
C PRO A 143 -3.35 -16.56 -9.03
N GLY A 144 -4.24 -16.49 -10.03
CA GLY A 144 -5.46 -17.29 -10.11
C GLY A 144 -6.61 -16.83 -9.19
N GLY A 145 -6.33 -16.01 -8.18
CA GLY A 145 -7.28 -15.48 -7.21
C GLY A 145 -7.56 -13.98 -7.39
N ASN A 146 -8.02 -13.35 -6.30
CA ASN A 146 -8.29 -11.92 -6.26
C ASN A 146 -7.09 -11.08 -5.76
N VAL A 147 -5.93 -11.69 -5.48
CA VAL A 147 -4.74 -11.02 -4.95
C VAL A 147 -3.65 -10.94 -6.01
N THR A 148 -3.07 -9.77 -6.18
CA THR A 148 -1.91 -9.51 -7.06
C THR A 148 -1.09 -8.34 -6.50
N GLY A 149 0.04 -7.99 -7.12
CA GLY A 149 0.80 -6.81 -6.72
C GLY A 149 2.29 -7.05 -6.57
N PHE A 150 2.88 -6.48 -5.53
CA PHE A 150 4.32 -6.47 -5.33
C PHE A 150 4.72 -7.17 -4.03
N TRP A 151 5.77 -7.98 -4.12
CA TRP A 151 6.46 -8.58 -2.98
C TRP A 151 7.94 -8.16 -3.01
N THR A 152 8.60 -8.20 -1.85
CA THR A 152 9.99 -7.80 -1.68
C THR A 152 10.87 -9.01 -1.38
N GLU A 153 12.12 -8.80 -1.01
CA GLU A 153 12.91 -9.85 -0.37
C GLU A 153 12.24 -10.31 0.93
N SER A 154 12.45 -11.56 1.30
CA SER A 154 11.98 -12.11 2.57
C SER A 154 12.67 -11.41 3.75
N GLU A 155 11.98 -11.31 4.87
CA GLU A 155 12.52 -10.58 6.04
C GLU A 155 13.79 -11.23 6.60
N ASP A 156 13.88 -12.55 6.59
CA ASP A 156 15.10 -13.26 7.00
C ASP A 156 16.31 -12.91 6.12
N ALA A 157 16.14 -12.82 4.81
CA ALA A 157 17.19 -12.39 3.89
C ALA A 157 17.57 -10.92 4.11
N LEU A 158 16.58 -10.07 4.40
CA LEU A 158 16.81 -8.66 4.70
C LEU A 158 17.55 -8.49 6.04
N ILE A 159 17.18 -9.24 7.08
CA ILE A 159 17.85 -9.24 8.39
C ILE A 159 19.29 -9.74 8.24
N ALA A 160 19.51 -10.83 7.52
CA ALA A 160 20.87 -11.33 7.26
C ALA A 160 21.75 -10.26 6.65
N LYS A 161 21.27 -9.56 5.63
CA LYS A 161 22.04 -8.50 4.96
C LYS A 161 22.20 -7.25 5.84
N ARG A 162 21.22 -6.89 6.64
CA ARG A 162 21.35 -5.80 7.64
C ARG A 162 22.43 -6.10 8.66
N LEU A 163 22.47 -7.32 9.18
CA LEU A 163 23.47 -7.77 10.16
C LEU A 163 24.87 -7.81 9.52
N GLU A 164 25.01 -8.27 8.28
CA GLU A 164 26.25 -8.23 7.52
C GLU A 164 26.76 -6.79 7.38
N LEU A 165 25.91 -5.87 6.87
CA LEU A 165 26.26 -4.46 6.71
C LEU A 165 26.62 -3.78 8.04
N LEU A 166 25.92 -4.11 9.12
CA LEU A 166 26.21 -3.58 10.43
C LEU A 166 27.59 -4.05 10.92
N LYS A 167 27.93 -5.32 10.68
CA LYS A 167 29.25 -5.88 11.00
C LYS A 167 30.37 -5.23 10.19
N ASP A 168 30.13 -4.91 8.91
CA ASP A 168 31.11 -4.27 8.04
C ASP A 168 31.41 -2.82 8.47
N ILE A 169 30.40 -2.12 9.01
CA ILE A 169 30.51 -0.69 9.38
C ILE A 169 31.01 -0.50 10.82
N VAL A 170 30.67 -1.43 11.72
CA VAL A 170 30.97 -1.30 13.15
C VAL A 170 32.05 -2.31 13.54
N PRO A 171 33.33 -1.88 13.63
CA PRO A 171 34.41 -2.76 14.03
C PRO A 171 34.21 -3.32 15.44
N GLY A 172 34.46 -4.63 15.62
CA GLY A 172 34.37 -5.29 16.91
C GLY A 172 32.98 -5.58 17.42
N ILE A 173 31.96 -5.44 16.58
CA ILE A 173 30.59 -5.82 16.92
C ILE A 173 30.51 -7.33 17.19
N ALA A 174 29.98 -7.73 18.33
CA ALA A 174 29.86 -9.13 18.72
C ALA A 174 28.44 -9.49 19.16
N ARG A 175 27.75 -8.60 19.89
CA ARG A 175 26.41 -8.82 20.43
C ARG A 175 25.40 -7.83 19.87
N VAL A 176 24.46 -8.33 19.12
CA VAL A 176 23.44 -7.52 18.42
C VAL A 176 22.06 -7.83 18.96
N GLY A 177 21.29 -6.80 19.31
CA GLY A 177 19.86 -6.93 19.57
C GLY A 177 19.06 -6.90 18.27
N LEU A 178 18.36 -7.99 17.95
CA LEU A 178 17.33 -7.97 16.92
C LEU A 178 16.02 -7.53 17.54
N VAL A 179 15.66 -6.26 17.30
CA VAL A 179 14.41 -5.67 17.81
C VAL A 179 13.26 -6.04 16.90
N ILE A 180 12.26 -6.73 17.48
CA ILE A 180 11.10 -7.25 16.76
C ILE A 180 9.79 -6.87 17.44
N ASN A 181 8.70 -6.93 16.68
CA ASN A 181 7.35 -6.91 17.23
C ASN A 181 6.79 -8.33 17.25
N PRO A 182 6.60 -8.97 18.43
CA PRO A 182 6.13 -10.35 18.53
C PRO A 182 4.70 -10.55 17.99
N THR A 183 3.95 -9.48 17.78
CA THR A 183 2.61 -9.56 17.17
C THR A 183 2.64 -9.50 15.65
N ASP A 184 3.78 -9.17 15.02
CA ASP A 184 3.92 -9.17 13.56
C ASP A 184 4.28 -10.58 13.06
N PRO A 185 3.46 -11.18 12.18
CA PRO A 185 3.75 -12.51 11.65
C PRO A 185 5.04 -12.56 10.82
N THR A 186 5.47 -11.44 10.25
CA THR A 186 6.72 -11.35 9.49
C THR A 186 7.95 -11.55 10.38
N ASP A 187 7.94 -10.94 11.57
CA ASP A 187 9.01 -11.05 12.54
C ASP A 187 9.11 -12.48 13.11
N LYS A 188 7.98 -13.18 13.28
CA LYS A 188 7.98 -14.58 13.70
C LYS A 188 8.73 -15.48 12.72
N VAL A 189 8.45 -15.33 11.41
CA VAL A 189 9.14 -16.10 10.37
C VAL A 189 10.64 -15.80 10.37
N ALA A 190 11.03 -14.55 10.59
CA ALA A 190 12.43 -14.14 10.63
C ALA A 190 13.19 -14.77 11.83
N ILE A 191 12.54 -14.86 13.00
CA ILE A 191 13.12 -15.49 14.20
C ILE A 191 13.43 -16.97 13.97
N GLU A 192 12.56 -17.70 13.28
CA GLU A 192 12.77 -19.13 12.97
C GLU A 192 14.06 -19.36 12.16
N GLN A 193 14.45 -18.41 11.32
CA GLN A 193 15.66 -18.47 10.51
C GLN A 193 16.91 -17.91 11.22
N LEU A 194 16.74 -17.24 12.35
CA LEU A 194 17.82 -16.55 13.06
C LEU A 194 19.01 -17.47 13.40
N PRO A 195 18.84 -18.73 13.89
CA PRO A 195 19.98 -19.60 14.19
C PRO A 195 20.88 -19.90 12.99
N ARG A 196 20.32 -19.91 11.78
CA ARG A 196 21.10 -20.09 10.55
C ARG A 196 21.90 -18.83 10.23
N ILE A 197 21.28 -17.66 10.34
CA ILE A 197 21.88 -16.35 10.04
C ILE A 197 23.05 -16.08 10.99
N THR A 198 22.85 -16.29 12.29
CA THR A 198 23.86 -16.01 13.34
C THR A 198 25.09 -16.85 13.18
N ARG A 199 24.93 -18.15 12.88
CA ARG A 199 26.06 -19.06 12.63
C ARG A 199 26.91 -18.60 11.43
N THR A 200 26.27 -18.19 10.32
CA THR A 200 26.97 -17.73 9.13
C THR A 200 27.78 -16.45 9.38
N LEU A 201 27.22 -15.53 10.16
CA LEU A 201 27.85 -14.23 10.44
C LEU A 201 28.79 -14.23 11.64
N ASN A 202 28.83 -15.30 12.44
CA ASN A 202 29.54 -15.37 13.71
C ASN A 202 29.20 -14.18 14.64
N LEU A 203 27.90 -13.96 14.87
CA LEU A 203 27.35 -12.93 15.74
C LEU A 203 26.50 -13.55 16.83
N ASP A 204 26.62 -13.04 18.07
CA ASP A 204 25.63 -13.32 19.14
C ASP A 204 24.43 -12.39 18.92
N VAL A 205 23.34 -12.89 18.35
CA VAL A 205 22.14 -12.11 18.11
C VAL A 205 21.06 -12.51 19.10
N ARG A 206 20.60 -11.54 19.88
CA ARG A 206 19.54 -11.73 20.88
C ARG A 206 18.25 -11.03 20.41
N VAL A 207 17.15 -11.75 20.53
CA VAL A 207 15.83 -11.18 20.23
C VAL A 207 15.43 -10.21 21.35
N VAL A 208 14.99 -9.02 20.94
CA VAL A 208 14.52 -7.94 21.82
C VAL A 208 13.08 -7.62 21.39
N GLU A 209 12.11 -8.02 22.20
CA GLU A 209 10.69 -7.90 21.89
C GLU A 209 10.12 -6.57 22.36
N ILE A 210 9.41 -5.87 21.46
CA ILE A 210 8.70 -4.62 21.75
C ILE A 210 7.36 -4.65 21.00
N ASP A 211 6.26 -4.68 21.73
CA ASP A 211 4.89 -4.69 21.18
C ASP A 211 4.14 -3.36 21.35
N SER A 212 4.66 -2.46 22.17
CA SER A 212 4.03 -1.16 22.43
C SER A 212 5.03 0.00 22.51
N PRO A 213 4.60 1.24 22.20
CA PRO A 213 5.47 2.41 22.27
C PRO A 213 6.00 2.73 23.66
N SER A 214 5.29 2.35 24.73
CA SER A 214 5.70 2.58 26.12
C SER A 214 6.91 1.76 26.53
N GLN A 215 7.21 0.68 25.82
CA GLN A 215 8.32 -0.22 26.13
C GLN A 215 9.66 0.26 25.55
N PHE A 216 9.69 1.13 24.53
CA PHE A 216 10.92 1.49 23.83
C PHE A 216 12.03 1.95 24.80
N GLU A 217 11.72 2.88 25.71
CA GLU A 217 12.71 3.44 26.63
C GLU A 217 13.32 2.36 27.54
N SER A 218 12.48 1.60 28.22
CA SER A 218 12.91 0.61 29.21
C SER A 218 13.62 -0.57 28.55
N VAL A 219 13.05 -1.13 27.46
CA VAL A 219 13.59 -2.32 26.80
C VAL A 219 14.93 -2.02 26.12
N LEU A 220 15.04 -0.92 25.37
CA LEU A 220 16.31 -0.58 24.70
C LEU A 220 17.41 -0.13 25.69
N THR A 221 17.03 0.53 26.78
CA THR A 221 18.00 0.87 27.86
C THR A 221 18.51 -0.40 28.54
N ASN A 222 17.65 -1.37 28.85
CA ASN A 222 18.05 -2.64 29.44
C ASN A 222 18.93 -3.43 28.46
N ALA A 223 18.57 -3.48 27.19
CA ALA A 223 19.37 -4.13 26.15
C ALA A 223 20.81 -3.59 26.10
N ALA A 224 20.98 -2.25 26.21
CA ALA A 224 22.30 -1.64 26.28
C ALA A 224 23.06 -2.05 27.55
N ARG A 225 22.39 -2.07 28.72
CA ARG A 225 22.99 -2.48 30.02
C ARG A 225 23.41 -3.96 30.02
N ASP A 226 22.66 -4.80 29.32
CA ASP A 226 22.93 -6.25 29.17
C ASP A 226 24.08 -6.54 28.19
N GLY A 227 24.74 -5.48 27.70
CA GLY A 227 25.93 -5.54 26.88
C GLY A 227 25.69 -5.78 25.43
N LEU A 228 24.47 -5.54 24.91
CA LEU A 228 24.26 -5.41 23.48
C LEU A 228 24.99 -4.16 22.99
N ASN A 229 25.79 -4.30 21.94
CA ASN A 229 26.62 -3.22 21.43
C ASN A 229 26.20 -2.75 20.02
N ALA A 230 25.11 -3.27 19.50
CA ALA A 230 24.44 -2.77 18.32
C ALA A 230 22.99 -3.30 18.22
N LEU A 231 22.18 -2.69 17.34
CA LEU A 231 20.79 -3.08 17.11
C LEU A 231 20.50 -3.30 15.62
N CYS A 232 19.71 -4.33 15.34
CA CYS A 232 19.03 -4.52 14.07
C CYS A 232 17.52 -4.37 14.30
N ILE A 233 16.90 -3.34 13.75
CA ILE A 233 15.47 -3.07 13.95
C ILE A 233 14.70 -3.59 12.76
N SER A 234 13.72 -4.45 13.03
CA SER A 234 12.92 -5.11 12.00
C SER A 234 11.99 -4.12 11.28
N HIS A 235 11.15 -4.64 10.44
CA HIS A 235 10.30 -3.93 9.47
C HIS A 235 8.82 -3.91 9.94
N ALA A 236 8.60 -3.99 11.26
CA ALA A 236 7.25 -3.92 11.79
C ALA A 236 6.62 -2.52 11.66
N PRO A 237 5.32 -2.41 11.37
CA PRO A 237 4.61 -1.12 11.25
C PRO A 237 4.72 -0.23 12.49
N LEU A 238 4.76 -0.82 13.69
CA LEU A 238 4.97 -0.11 14.93
C LEU A 238 6.28 0.70 14.93
N PHE A 239 7.36 0.11 14.44
CA PHE A 239 8.67 0.76 14.40
C PHE A 239 8.71 1.87 13.33
N PHE A 240 8.07 1.65 12.19
CA PHE A 240 7.91 2.71 11.17
C PHE A 240 7.14 3.91 11.73
N GLU A 241 6.06 3.66 12.45
CA GLU A 241 5.25 4.70 13.09
C GLU A 241 6.05 5.53 14.09
N LYS A 242 6.93 4.89 14.87
CA LYS A 242 7.72 5.50 15.95
C LYS A 242 9.18 5.73 15.60
N ARG A 243 9.54 5.76 14.32
CA ARG A 243 10.92 5.84 13.83
C ARG A 243 11.73 7.01 14.43
N GLU A 244 11.11 8.17 14.55
CA GLU A 244 11.78 9.36 15.13
C GLU A 244 12.11 9.16 16.61
N GLN A 245 11.15 8.62 17.37
CA GLN A 245 11.34 8.28 18.79
C GLN A 245 12.44 7.23 18.97
N ILE A 246 12.40 6.16 18.16
CA ILE A 246 13.38 5.08 18.22
C ILE A 246 14.76 5.61 17.85
N THR A 247 14.89 6.38 16.78
CA THR A 247 16.17 6.94 16.32
C THR A 247 16.79 7.84 17.38
N ALA A 248 16.01 8.75 17.98
CA ALA A 248 16.48 9.63 19.04
C ALA A 248 16.97 8.84 20.27
N LEU A 249 16.23 7.79 20.66
CA LEU A 249 16.60 6.93 21.79
C LEU A 249 17.89 6.15 21.51
N VAL A 250 17.98 5.50 20.36
CA VAL A 250 19.15 4.71 19.94
C VAL A 250 20.41 5.59 19.86
N THR A 251 20.27 6.82 19.32
CA THR A 251 21.37 7.80 19.31
C THR A 251 21.81 8.21 20.72
N ARG A 252 20.86 8.47 21.62
CA ARG A 252 21.16 8.78 23.04
C ARG A 252 21.86 7.64 23.75
N LEU A 253 21.48 6.40 23.46
CA LEU A 253 22.12 5.19 24.01
C LEU A 253 23.47 4.89 23.33
N ARG A 254 23.86 5.63 22.29
CA ARG A 254 25.08 5.42 21.51
C ARG A 254 25.21 4.00 20.95
N LEU A 255 24.08 3.39 20.59
CA LEU A 255 24.05 2.08 19.96
C LEU A 255 24.03 2.23 18.44
N PRO A 256 25.06 1.75 17.72
CA PRO A 256 24.96 1.62 16.27
C PRO A 256 23.75 0.77 15.89
N ALA A 257 22.97 1.24 14.91
CA ALA A 257 21.79 0.51 14.51
C ALA A 257 21.56 0.49 12.99
N VAL A 258 21.06 -0.64 12.51
CA VAL A 258 20.55 -0.81 11.14
C VAL A 258 19.03 -1.01 11.18
N TYR A 259 18.34 -0.41 10.21
CA TYR A 259 16.88 -0.32 10.23
C TYR A 259 16.23 -0.95 9.01
N GLY A 260 15.00 -1.44 9.21
CA GLY A 260 14.18 -2.08 8.20
C GLY A 260 13.47 -1.12 7.23
N PHE A 261 13.51 0.18 7.47
CA PHE A 261 12.89 1.17 6.58
C PHE A 261 13.86 2.29 6.25
N ARG A 262 13.83 2.75 4.99
CA ARG A 262 14.67 3.87 4.52
C ARG A 262 14.43 5.16 5.30
N GLU A 263 13.19 5.37 5.74
CA GLU A 263 12.76 6.56 6.47
C GLU A 263 13.48 6.75 7.80
N PHE A 264 14.06 5.70 8.36
CA PHE A 264 14.94 5.83 9.54
C PHE A 264 16.23 6.61 9.24
N ALA A 265 16.80 6.46 8.06
CA ALA A 265 17.98 7.24 7.66
C ALA A 265 17.65 8.74 7.60
N THR A 266 16.47 9.11 7.09
CA THR A 266 15.99 10.51 7.12
C THR A 266 15.67 11.02 8.52
N ALA A 267 15.34 10.14 9.44
CA ALA A 267 15.13 10.48 10.85
C ALA A 267 16.44 10.56 11.67
N GLY A 268 17.61 10.42 11.01
CA GLY A 268 18.93 10.47 11.66
C GLY A 268 19.52 9.10 12.05
N GLY A 269 18.90 8.01 11.60
CA GLY A 269 19.43 6.65 11.80
C GLY A 269 20.68 6.39 10.98
N LEU A 270 21.63 5.64 11.54
CA LEU A 270 22.95 5.39 10.93
C LEU A 270 22.84 4.76 9.55
N LEU A 271 22.09 3.68 9.44
CA LEU A 271 22.00 2.86 8.22
C LEU A 271 20.64 2.19 8.09
N SER A 272 20.09 2.17 6.89
CA SER A 272 18.94 1.32 6.56
C SER A 272 19.23 0.48 5.32
N TYR A 273 18.66 -0.73 5.30
CA TYR A 273 18.66 -1.59 4.12
C TYR A 273 17.23 -2.05 3.88
N ALA A 274 16.59 -1.43 2.88
CA ALA A 274 15.16 -1.58 2.66
C ALA A 274 14.73 -1.33 1.21
N SER A 275 13.57 -1.86 0.85
CA SER A 275 12.89 -1.53 -0.40
C SER A 275 12.38 -0.09 -0.39
N ASN A 276 12.32 0.53 -1.57
CA ASN A 276 11.71 1.85 -1.71
C ASN A 276 10.18 1.72 -1.73
N LEU A 277 9.55 1.88 -0.57
CA LEU A 277 8.10 1.77 -0.45
C LEU A 277 7.35 2.77 -1.33
N ALA A 278 7.82 4.02 -1.43
CA ALA A 278 7.18 5.03 -2.25
C ALA A 278 7.14 4.63 -3.74
N ASP A 279 8.21 4.01 -4.26
CA ASP A 279 8.22 3.46 -5.62
C ASP A 279 7.20 2.32 -5.78
N ILE A 280 7.13 1.42 -4.81
CA ILE A 280 6.18 0.30 -4.83
C ILE A 280 4.74 0.83 -4.83
N TRP A 281 4.42 1.78 -3.95
CA TRP A 281 3.10 2.40 -3.89
C TRP A 281 2.73 3.13 -5.19
N ARG A 282 3.67 3.87 -5.79
CA ARG A 282 3.47 4.49 -7.11
C ARG A 282 3.14 3.45 -8.19
N ARG A 283 3.89 2.36 -8.24
CA ARG A 283 3.70 1.28 -9.21
C ARG A 283 2.41 0.50 -8.98
N SER A 284 1.93 0.41 -7.72
CA SER A 284 0.66 -0.22 -7.38
C SER A 284 -0.52 0.46 -8.06
N ALA A 285 -0.47 1.79 -8.27
CA ALA A 285 -1.47 2.50 -9.07
C ALA A 285 -1.60 1.92 -10.48
N GLY A 286 -0.50 1.47 -11.10
CA GLY A 286 -0.51 0.84 -12.42
C GLY A 286 -1.22 -0.52 -12.44
N VAL A 287 -1.12 -1.28 -11.36
CA VAL A 287 -1.85 -2.55 -11.21
C VAL A 287 -3.34 -2.27 -11.02
N VAL A 288 -3.69 -1.34 -10.12
CA VAL A 288 -5.07 -0.92 -9.90
C VAL A 288 -5.70 -0.39 -11.19
N ALA A 289 -5.00 0.48 -11.94
CA ALA A 289 -5.52 1.02 -13.18
C ALA A 289 -5.84 -0.06 -14.24
N LYS A 290 -5.06 -1.13 -14.31
CA LYS A 290 -5.38 -2.29 -15.16
C LYS A 290 -6.66 -2.99 -14.71
N ILE A 291 -6.84 -3.17 -13.40
CA ILE A 291 -8.05 -3.76 -12.82
C ILE A 291 -9.28 -2.90 -13.12
N LEU A 292 -9.18 -1.58 -12.93
CA LEU A 292 -10.26 -0.63 -13.25
C LEU A 292 -10.63 -0.62 -14.74
N ARG A 293 -9.70 -1.03 -15.61
CA ARG A 293 -9.93 -1.21 -17.07
C ARG A 293 -10.39 -2.62 -17.43
N GLY A 294 -10.72 -3.45 -16.43
CA GLY A 294 -11.30 -4.78 -16.64
C GLY A 294 -10.32 -5.96 -16.58
N ALA A 295 -9.05 -5.76 -16.29
CA ALA A 295 -8.12 -6.88 -16.11
C ALA A 295 -8.46 -7.66 -14.84
N LYS A 296 -8.43 -8.98 -14.90
CA LYS A 296 -8.65 -9.83 -13.73
C LYS A 296 -7.39 -9.88 -12.88
N PRO A 297 -7.46 -9.69 -11.55
CA PRO A 297 -6.28 -9.75 -10.68
C PRO A 297 -5.53 -11.08 -10.78
N GLY A 298 -6.24 -12.20 -10.96
CA GLY A 298 -5.65 -13.52 -11.12
C GLY A 298 -4.80 -13.72 -12.39
N ASP A 299 -4.96 -12.86 -13.40
CA ASP A 299 -4.15 -12.87 -14.63
C ASP A 299 -2.99 -11.87 -14.57
N LEU A 300 -2.93 -11.01 -13.54
CA LEU A 300 -1.87 -10.04 -13.35
C LEU A 300 -0.76 -10.64 -12.47
N PRO A 301 0.48 -10.78 -12.98
CA PRO A 301 1.55 -11.43 -12.23
C PRO A 301 1.92 -10.66 -10.97
N ASN A 302 2.19 -11.40 -9.90
CA ASN A 302 2.89 -10.87 -8.73
C ASN A 302 4.34 -10.56 -9.10
N ARG A 303 4.78 -9.35 -8.82
CA ARG A 303 6.09 -8.86 -9.24
C ARG A 303 6.98 -8.64 -8.04
N LYS A 304 8.23 -9.06 -8.15
CA LYS A 304 9.22 -8.66 -7.18
C LYS A 304 9.42 -7.14 -7.28
N ALA A 305 9.41 -6.47 -6.14
CA ALA A 305 9.73 -5.05 -6.06
C ALA A 305 11.17 -4.82 -6.56
N GLY A 306 11.47 -3.58 -6.92
CA GLY A 306 12.83 -3.21 -7.36
C GLY A 306 13.88 -3.46 -6.28
N PRO A 307 15.17 -3.25 -6.60
CA PRO A 307 16.28 -3.60 -5.73
C PRO A 307 16.17 -2.92 -4.37
N VAL A 308 16.50 -3.67 -3.34
CA VAL A 308 16.72 -3.14 -1.99
C VAL A 308 17.98 -2.27 -2.02
N ARG A 309 17.95 -1.14 -1.33
CA ARG A 309 19.05 -0.17 -1.31
C ARG A 309 19.49 0.13 0.09
N VAL A 310 20.78 0.38 0.23
CA VAL A 310 21.34 1.01 1.42
C VAL A 310 20.95 2.49 1.39
N ALA A 311 20.55 3.04 2.53
CA ALA A 311 20.43 4.47 2.75
C ALA A 311 21.08 4.83 4.09
N SER A 312 21.80 5.93 4.13
CA SER A 312 22.46 6.43 5.33
C SER A 312 22.10 7.90 5.57
N GLN A 313 22.28 8.37 6.77
CA GLN A 313 22.09 9.79 7.12
C GLN A 313 23.01 10.73 6.32
N PHE A 314 24.05 10.20 5.64
CA PHE A 314 25.02 10.97 4.88
C PHE A 314 24.69 11.08 3.39
N GLU A 315 23.73 10.31 2.86
CA GLU A 315 23.38 10.34 1.42
C GLU A 315 22.87 11.71 0.95
N ASP A 316 22.24 12.49 1.82
CA ASP A 316 21.72 13.82 1.48
C ASP A 316 22.78 14.92 1.55
N CYS A 317 23.98 14.64 2.10
CA CYS A 317 25.10 15.59 2.18
C CYS A 317 25.93 15.66 0.88
N GLU A 318 25.85 14.67 0.01
CA GLU A 318 26.72 14.56 -1.18
C GLU A 318 26.09 14.97 -2.52
N LYS A 319 24.85 15.45 -2.57
CA LYS A 319 24.32 16.00 -3.81
C LYS A 319 24.51 17.51 -3.87
N PRO A 320 25.58 18.01 -4.53
CA PRO A 320 25.61 19.42 -4.91
C PRO A 320 24.38 19.69 -5.79
N ARG A 321 23.57 20.69 -5.43
CA ARG A 321 22.51 21.17 -6.31
C ARG A 321 23.16 21.51 -7.66
N PRO A 322 22.63 21.00 -8.79
CA PRO A 322 23.11 21.46 -10.08
C PRO A 322 22.94 22.97 -10.11
N ARG A 323 24.04 23.69 -10.26
CA ARG A 323 24.02 25.11 -10.60
C ARG A 323 23.34 25.17 -11.96
N GLY A 324 22.11 25.71 -12.01
CA GLY A 324 21.46 26.01 -13.26
C GLY A 324 22.29 26.98 -14.08
N PRO A 325 22.09 26.98 -15.40
CA PRO A 325 22.82 27.83 -16.33
C PRO A 325 22.52 29.31 -16.08
#